data_acbe978f15a736978c549ebae5dfd781
#
_entry.id   acbe978f15a736978c549ebae5dfd781
#
_cell.length_a   1.000
_cell.length_b   1.000
_cell.length_c   1.000
_cell.angle_alpha   90.00
_cell.angle_beta   90.00
_cell.angle_gamma   90.00
#
_symmetry.space_group_name_H-M   'P 1'
#
loop_
_entity.id
_entity.type
_entity.pdbx_description
1 polymer ?
#
loop_
_entity_poly.entity_id
_entity_poly.type
_entity_poly.pdbx_seq_one_letter_code
_entity_poly.pdbx_strand_id
1 'polypeptide(L)'
;YDFEKAKLVIREMTDALVLDLVEKGLVTNQLTLTVGYDIENLTDQNRRKKYHGEVKTDRYGRNIPKHAHGTANLEGYSSSTKQIMAAMLELFDRIVDKNLLVRRLNITANRVIDEKSIPKPPQYQQMDFFTDYAAEQEKQKAEQAELAREKKIQEAMIDIKKRFGKNAVLKGTNLSEGATGKDRNNQIGGHKA
;
A
#
# COMPACT_ATOMS: atom_id res chain seq x y z
N TYR A 1 4.27 -14.77 -9.87
CA TYR A 1 5.23 -13.76 -9.40
C TYR A 1 5.95 -14.26 -8.16
N ASP A 2 7.27 -14.08 -8.12
CA ASP A 2 8.06 -14.27 -6.91
C ASP A 2 7.82 -13.13 -5.88
N PHE A 3 8.44 -13.24 -4.72
CA PHE A 3 8.28 -12.28 -3.62
C PHE A 3 8.67 -10.84 -4.03
N GLU A 4 9.81 -10.65 -4.72
CA GLU A 4 10.31 -9.32 -5.07
C GLU A 4 9.44 -8.65 -6.14
N LYS A 5 9.03 -9.39 -7.17
CA LYS A 5 8.10 -8.89 -8.19
C LYS A 5 6.72 -8.59 -7.60
N ALA A 6 6.24 -9.41 -6.67
CA ALA A 6 4.98 -9.15 -5.96
C ALA A 6 5.09 -7.88 -5.08
N LYS A 7 6.23 -7.68 -4.40
CA LYS A 7 6.51 -6.48 -3.60
C LYS A 7 6.55 -5.21 -4.47
N LEU A 8 7.11 -5.30 -5.67
CA LEU A 8 7.07 -4.20 -6.64
C LEU A 8 5.63 -3.83 -7.02
N VAL A 9 4.79 -4.83 -7.31
CA VAL A 9 3.38 -4.60 -7.63
C VAL A 9 2.62 -3.97 -6.45
N ILE A 10 2.92 -4.39 -5.20
CA ILE A 10 2.34 -3.76 -3.99
C ILE A 10 2.73 -2.28 -3.92
N ARG A 11 3.96 -1.90 -4.24
CA ARG A 11 4.36 -0.48 -4.30
C ARG A 11 3.51 0.30 -5.30
N GLU A 12 3.35 -0.23 -6.49
CA GLU A 12 2.52 0.40 -7.54
C GLU A 12 1.04 0.53 -7.15
N MET A 13 0.49 -0.52 -6.52
CA MET A 13 -0.90 -0.50 -6.05
C MET A 13 -1.08 0.51 -4.92
N THR A 14 -0.13 0.59 -4.00
CA THR A 14 -0.16 1.54 -2.88
C THR A 14 -0.06 2.98 -3.37
N ASP A 15 0.81 3.27 -4.33
CA ASP A 15 0.88 4.59 -4.97
C ASP A 15 -0.45 5.00 -5.60
N ALA A 16 -1.10 4.07 -6.30
CA ALA A 16 -2.41 4.33 -6.91
C ALA A 16 -3.50 4.56 -5.85
N LEU A 17 -3.52 3.76 -4.78
CA LEU A 17 -4.46 3.91 -3.66
C LEU A 17 -4.31 5.28 -2.97
N VAL A 18 -3.07 5.72 -2.73
CA VAL A 18 -2.79 7.01 -2.11
C VAL A 18 -3.28 8.17 -2.97
N LEU A 19 -2.99 8.13 -4.28
CA LEU A 19 -3.47 9.18 -5.19
C LEU A 19 -5.01 9.22 -5.26
N ASP A 20 -5.69 8.07 -5.19
CA ASP A 20 -7.16 8.02 -5.13
C ASP A 20 -7.70 8.63 -3.82
N LEU A 21 -7.05 8.38 -2.69
CA LEU A 21 -7.41 9.02 -1.41
C LEU A 21 -7.24 10.54 -1.49
N VAL A 22 -6.11 11.03 -1.99
CA VAL A 22 -5.83 12.47 -2.10
C VAL A 22 -6.81 13.14 -3.07
N GLU A 23 -7.08 12.53 -4.22
CA GLU A 23 -8.03 13.05 -5.21
C GLU A 23 -9.44 13.23 -4.64
N LYS A 24 -9.84 12.33 -3.75
CA LYS A 24 -11.15 12.35 -3.09
C LYS A 24 -11.18 13.15 -1.79
N GLY A 25 -10.04 13.70 -1.34
CA GLY A 25 -9.94 14.40 -0.06
C GLY A 25 -10.12 13.48 1.14
N LEU A 26 -9.71 12.22 1.03
CA LEU A 26 -9.88 11.19 2.04
C LEU A 26 -8.56 10.82 2.70
N VAL A 27 -8.66 10.37 3.95
CA VAL A 27 -7.54 9.86 4.75
C VAL A 27 -7.91 8.53 5.40
N THR A 28 -6.91 7.73 5.70
CA THR A 28 -7.08 6.42 6.38
C THR A 28 -6.13 6.30 7.56
N ASN A 29 -6.49 5.47 8.54
CA ASN A 29 -5.57 5.08 9.61
C ASN A 29 -5.35 3.58 9.71
N GLN A 30 -5.88 2.78 8.77
CA GLN A 30 -5.69 1.34 8.75
C GLN A 30 -5.63 0.81 7.31
N LEU A 31 -4.71 -0.09 7.06
CA LEU A 31 -4.53 -0.77 5.79
C LEU A 31 -4.74 -2.27 5.97
N THR A 32 -5.30 -2.92 4.96
CA THR A 32 -5.42 -4.38 4.90
C THR A 32 -4.76 -4.89 3.63
N LEU A 33 -3.99 -5.96 3.78
CA LEU A 33 -3.36 -6.69 2.69
C LEU A 33 -3.83 -8.14 2.70
N THR A 34 -4.23 -8.64 1.52
CA THR A 34 -4.51 -10.05 1.28
C THR A 34 -3.72 -10.52 0.08
N VAL A 35 -2.94 -11.60 0.27
CA VAL A 35 -2.07 -12.18 -0.76
C VAL A 35 -2.47 -13.61 -1.01
N GLY A 36 -2.95 -13.89 -2.22
CA GLY A 36 -3.26 -15.23 -2.68
C GLY A 36 -2.06 -15.84 -3.41
N TYR A 37 -1.74 -17.08 -3.07
CA TYR A 37 -0.64 -17.81 -3.68
C TYR A 37 -1.07 -18.62 -4.89
N ASP A 38 -0.11 -18.90 -5.77
CA ASP A 38 -0.36 -19.68 -6.98
C ASP A 38 -0.50 -21.18 -6.67
N ILE A 39 -1.34 -21.86 -7.43
CA ILE A 39 -1.52 -23.33 -7.37
C ILE A 39 -0.21 -24.07 -7.70
N GLU A 40 0.67 -23.48 -8.50
CA GLU A 40 1.98 -24.03 -8.86
C GLU A 40 2.83 -24.38 -7.61
N ASN A 41 2.64 -23.67 -6.50
CA ASN A 41 3.29 -24.01 -5.23
C ASN A 41 2.94 -25.41 -4.71
N LEU A 42 1.82 -25.98 -5.16
CA LEU A 42 1.36 -27.31 -4.75
C LEU A 42 1.41 -28.36 -5.88
N THR A 43 1.45 -27.92 -7.14
CA THR A 43 1.48 -28.82 -8.31
C THR A 43 2.92 -29.10 -8.78
N ASP A 44 3.85 -28.17 -8.61
CA ASP A 44 5.26 -28.44 -8.84
C ASP A 44 5.84 -29.29 -7.70
N GLN A 45 6.47 -30.43 -8.06
CA GLN A 45 6.95 -31.40 -7.09
C GLN A 45 8.03 -30.83 -6.14
N ASN A 46 8.91 -29.96 -6.65
CA ASN A 46 10.01 -29.39 -5.87
C ASN A 46 9.49 -28.33 -4.89
N ARG A 47 8.52 -27.50 -5.33
CA ARG A 47 7.86 -26.51 -4.48
C ARG A 47 6.98 -27.18 -3.43
N ARG A 48 6.22 -28.19 -3.82
CA ARG A 48 5.32 -28.93 -2.94
C ARG A 48 6.06 -29.58 -1.77
N LYS A 49 7.26 -30.15 -2.00
CA LYS A 49 8.09 -30.75 -0.96
C LYS A 49 8.57 -29.75 0.09
N LYS A 50 8.70 -28.48 -0.28
CA LYS A 50 9.16 -27.41 0.62
C LYS A 50 8.03 -26.71 1.36
N TYR A 51 6.77 -26.91 0.90
CA TYR A 51 5.62 -26.27 1.53
C TYR A 51 5.01 -27.16 2.61
N HIS A 52 5.04 -26.68 3.85
CA HIS A 52 4.48 -27.34 5.04
C HIS A 52 3.32 -26.56 5.66
N GLY A 53 2.85 -25.51 4.99
CA GLY A 53 1.76 -24.68 5.48
C GLY A 53 0.37 -25.29 5.24
N GLU A 54 -0.65 -24.55 5.69
CA GLU A 54 -2.06 -24.91 5.53
C GLU A 54 -2.49 -24.84 4.06
N VAL A 55 -3.17 -25.88 3.58
CA VAL A 55 -3.77 -25.94 2.24
C VAL A 55 -5.26 -25.65 2.36
N LYS A 56 -5.79 -24.82 1.47
CA LYS A 56 -7.22 -24.52 1.35
C LYS A 56 -7.72 -24.85 -0.03
N THR A 57 -9.02 -25.14 -0.12
CA THR A 57 -9.70 -25.34 -1.40
C THR A 57 -10.32 -24.02 -1.85
N ASP A 58 -10.05 -23.60 -3.09
CA ASP A 58 -10.66 -22.42 -3.68
C ASP A 58 -12.11 -22.69 -4.14
N ARG A 59 -12.80 -21.64 -4.62
CA ARG A 59 -14.19 -21.77 -5.12
C ARG A 59 -14.35 -22.70 -6.33
N TYR A 60 -13.25 -23.07 -6.97
CA TYR A 60 -13.24 -23.98 -8.12
C TYR A 60 -12.84 -25.42 -7.73
N GLY A 61 -12.75 -25.72 -6.43
CA GLY A 61 -12.36 -27.04 -5.92
C GLY A 61 -10.85 -27.32 -5.99
N ARG A 62 -9.99 -26.33 -6.28
CA ARG A 62 -8.54 -26.52 -6.40
C ARG A 62 -7.85 -26.28 -5.06
N ASN A 63 -6.90 -27.13 -4.74
CA ASN A 63 -6.06 -26.95 -3.57
C ASN A 63 -5.03 -25.85 -3.83
N ILE A 64 -4.98 -24.86 -2.95
CA ILE A 64 -4.05 -23.75 -2.98
C ILE A 64 -3.44 -23.53 -1.59
N PRO A 65 -2.23 -22.95 -1.46
CA PRO A 65 -1.72 -22.52 -0.17
C PRO A 65 -2.70 -21.51 0.45
N LYS A 66 -2.84 -21.57 1.78
CA LYS A 66 -3.62 -20.57 2.51
C LYS A 66 -3.12 -19.17 2.21
N HIS A 67 -4.02 -18.27 1.85
CA HIS A 67 -3.70 -16.88 1.60
C HIS A 67 -3.12 -16.20 2.85
N ALA A 68 -2.17 -15.30 2.65
CA ALA A 68 -1.71 -14.40 3.70
C ALA A 68 -2.70 -13.24 3.83
N HIS A 69 -3.00 -12.85 5.06
CA HIS A 69 -3.90 -11.75 5.37
C HIS A 69 -3.41 -11.02 6.62
N GLY A 70 -3.47 -9.70 6.58
CA GLY A 70 -3.09 -8.89 7.73
C GLY A 70 -3.52 -7.45 7.60
N THR A 71 -3.41 -6.74 8.71
CA THR A 71 -3.69 -5.31 8.82
C THR A 71 -2.48 -4.57 9.38
N ALA A 72 -2.32 -3.32 8.98
CA ALA A 72 -1.39 -2.35 9.55
C ALA A 72 -2.19 -1.12 9.99
N ASN A 73 -1.94 -0.64 11.20
CA ASN A 73 -2.47 0.61 11.70
C ASN A 73 -1.43 1.71 11.51
N LEU A 74 -1.88 2.90 11.14
CA LEU A 74 -1.08 4.12 11.15
C LEU A 74 -1.25 4.81 12.50
N GLU A 75 -0.28 5.60 12.92
CA GLU A 75 -0.36 6.38 14.18
C GLU A 75 -1.51 7.38 14.18
N GLY A 76 -1.92 7.85 13.00
CA GLY A 76 -3.04 8.77 12.81
C GLY A 76 -3.65 8.64 11.42
N TYR A 77 -4.66 9.45 11.15
CA TYR A 77 -5.25 9.53 9.80
C TYR A 77 -4.29 10.23 8.84
N SER A 78 -4.03 9.60 7.71
CA SER A 78 -3.06 10.09 6.72
C SER A 78 -3.46 9.75 5.29
N SER A 79 -3.00 10.57 4.34
CA SER A 79 -2.89 10.28 2.90
C SER A 79 -1.45 10.48 2.40
N SER A 80 -0.47 10.47 3.31
CA SER A 80 0.94 10.55 2.95
C SER A 80 1.40 9.27 2.26
N THR A 81 1.97 9.40 1.07
CA THR A 81 2.58 8.29 0.33
C THR A 81 3.67 7.63 1.16
N LYS A 82 4.51 8.42 1.83
CA LYS A 82 5.63 7.93 2.64
C LYS A 82 5.14 7.04 3.79
N GLN A 83 4.14 7.51 4.55
CA GLN A 83 3.60 6.79 5.71
C GLN A 83 2.85 5.52 5.29
N ILE A 84 1.94 5.64 4.32
CA ILE A 84 1.12 4.52 3.83
C ILE A 84 2.00 3.47 3.15
N MET A 85 2.99 3.88 2.35
CA MET A 85 3.92 2.98 1.68
C MET A 85 4.79 2.22 2.69
N ALA A 86 5.34 2.89 3.69
CA ALA A 86 6.14 2.26 4.74
C ALA A 86 5.33 1.18 5.48
N ALA A 87 4.12 1.53 5.93
CA ALA A 87 3.23 0.59 6.64
C ALA A 87 2.82 -0.61 5.77
N MET A 88 2.54 -0.38 4.48
CA MET A 88 2.16 -1.45 3.55
C MET A 88 3.31 -2.40 3.26
N LEU A 89 4.53 -1.89 3.07
CA LEU A 89 5.70 -2.72 2.81
C LEU A 89 6.12 -3.52 4.05
N GLU A 90 6.06 -2.92 5.23
CA GLU A 90 6.29 -3.63 6.49
C GLU A 90 5.26 -4.75 6.67
N LEU A 91 3.99 -4.48 6.41
CA LEU A 91 2.93 -5.48 6.46
C LEU A 91 3.20 -6.62 5.47
N PHE A 92 3.57 -6.30 4.23
CA PHE A 92 3.92 -7.29 3.21
C PHE A 92 5.07 -8.18 3.67
N ASP A 93 6.18 -7.59 4.13
CA ASP A 93 7.37 -8.32 4.58
C ASP A 93 7.08 -9.24 5.78
N ARG A 94 6.13 -8.84 6.63
CA ARG A 94 5.74 -9.59 7.83
C ARG A 94 4.84 -10.79 7.54
N ILE A 95 3.90 -10.68 6.57
CA ILE A 95 2.87 -11.72 6.39
C ILE A 95 3.11 -12.63 5.18
N VAL A 96 3.92 -12.21 4.20
CA VAL A 96 4.08 -12.96 2.95
C VAL A 96 5.23 -13.96 3.04
N ASP A 97 4.95 -15.21 2.69
CA ASP A 97 5.99 -16.25 2.59
C ASP A 97 6.85 -16.01 1.35
N LYS A 98 8.15 -15.78 1.57
CA LYS A 98 9.14 -15.47 0.53
C LYS A 98 9.40 -16.61 -0.46
N ASN A 99 9.03 -17.83 -0.09
CA ASN A 99 9.28 -19.03 -0.89
C ASN A 99 8.14 -19.35 -1.85
N LEU A 100 6.99 -18.68 -1.69
CA LEU A 100 5.78 -18.99 -2.45
C LEU A 100 5.60 -18.02 -3.62
N LEU A 101 5.13 -18.56 -4.73
CA LEU A 101 4.65 -17.76 -5.86
C LEU A 101 3.33 -17.11 -5.52
N VAL A 102 3.26 -15.80 -5.76
CA VAL A 102 2.08 -14.96 -5.57
C VAL A 102 1.24 -14.93 -6.85
N ARG A 103 -0.07 -15.09 -6.70
CA ARG A 103 -1.05 -15.05 -7.80
C ARG A 103 -1.96 -13.82 -7.72
N ARG A 104 -2.35 -13.41 -6.52
CA ARG A 104 -3.31 -12.34 -6.30
C ARG A 104 -2.84 -11.42 -5.19
N LEU A 105 -3.00 -10.13 -5.41
CA LEU A 105 -2.78 -9.08 -4.43
C LEU A 105 -4.06 -8.25 -4.28
N ASN A 106 -4.44 -7.97 -3.06
CA ASN A 106 -5.55 -7.07 -2.75
C ASN A 106 -5.16 -6.18 -1.59
N ILE A 107 -5.28 -4.87 -1.78
CA ILE A 107 -5.05 -3.86 -0.75
C ILE A 107 -6.32 -3.06 -0.50
N THR A 108 -6.55 -2.68 0.75
CA THR A 108 -7.71 -1.91 1.15
C THR A 108 -7.31 -0.87 2.18
N ALA A 109 -7.77 0.36 1.99
CA ALA A 109 -7.78 1.38 3.03
C ALA A 109 -9.07 1.23 3.84
N ASN A 110 -8.93 1.06 5.16
CA ASN A 110 -10.05 0.94 6.08
C ASN A 110 -10.20 2.21 6.92
N ARG A 111 -11.34 2.35 7.60
CA ARG A 111 -11.63 3.51 8.46
C ARG A 111 -11.36 4.83 7.75
N VAL A 112 -11.76 4.89 6.48
CA VAL A 112 -11.56 6.08 5.64
C VAL A 112 -12.54 7.17 6.07
N ILE A 113 -12.03 8.38 6.25
CA ILE A 113 -12.81 9.57 6.58
C ILE A 113 -12.41 10.75 5.69
N ASP A 114 -13.26 11.77 5.63
CA ASP A 114 -12.91 13.05 5.01
C ASP A 114 -11.75 13.71 5.77
N GLU A 115 -10.77 14.24 5.07
CA GLU A 115 -9.60 14.91 5.66
C GLU A 115 -10.00 16.06 6.60
N LYS A 116 -11.09 16.76 6.28
CA LYS A 116 -11.62 17.85 7.10
C LYS A 116 -12.24 17.37 8.41
N SER A 117 -12.56 16.08 8.49
CA SER A 117 -13.16 15.44 9.66
C SER A 117 -12.13 14.84 10.63
N ILE A 118 -10.82 15.01 10.36
CA ILE A 118 -9.77 14.53 11.27
C ILE A 118 -9.98 15.15 12.65
N PRO A 119 -10.11 14.35 13.72
CA PRO A 119 -10.20 14.88 15.09
C PRO A 119 -8.95 15.71 15.40
N LYS A 120 -9.14 16.97 15.78
CA LYS A 120 -8.03 17.78 16.25
C LYS A 120 -7.52 17.20 17.56
N PRO A 121 -6.20 17.06 17.74
CA PRO A 121 -5.66 16.59 19.01
C PRO A 121 -6.13 17.53 20.13
N PRO A 122 -6.44 16.99 21.32
CA PRO A 122 -6.82 17.83 22.45
C PRO A 122 -5.71 18.85 22.71
N GLN A 123 -6.10 20.10 22.93
CA GLN A 123 -5.21 21.25 23.09
C GLN A 123 -4.40 21.21 24.41
N TYR A 124 -4.64 20.18 25.23
CA TYR A 124 -3.95 19.96 26.51
C TYR A 124 -2.84 18.92 26.33
N GLN A 125 -1.63 19.38 26.05
CA GLN A 125 -0.44 18.56 26.27
C GLN A 125 -0.11 18.61 27.75
N GLN A 126 -0.08 17.46 28.40
CA GLN A 126 0.42 17.33 29.76
C GLN A 126 1.91 17.75 29.73
N MET A 127 2.25 18.83 30.44
CA MET A 127 3.61 19.32 30.51
C MET A 127 4.47 18.29 31.22
N ASP A 128 5.35 17.63 30.48
CA ASP A 128 6.42 16.83 31.06
C ASP A 128 7.67 17.71 31.24
N PHE A 129 8.16 17.82 32.45
CA PHE A 129 9.26 18.75 32.83
C PHE A 129 10.62 18.38 32.19
N PHE A 130 10.73 17.26 31.53
CA PHE A 130 11.98 16.75 30.95
C PHE A 130 12.03 16.79 29.42
N THR A 131 11.00 17.28 28.75
CA THR A 131 10.96 17.34 27.29
C THR A 131 11.50 18.68 26.79
N ASP A 132 12.46 18.64 25.86
CA ASP A 132 12.93 19.83 25.14
C ASP A 132 11.86 20.28 24.13
N TYR A 133 10.96 21.16 24.57
CA TYR A 133 9.84 21.67 23.78
C TYR A 133 10.27 22.39 22.50
N ALA A 134 11.43 23.01 22.49
CA ALA A 134 11.92 23.74 21.33
C ALA A 134 12.30 22.77 20.22
N ALA A 135 13.03 21.70 20.56
CA ALA A 135 13.41 20.66 19.60
C ALA A 135 12.20 19.89 19.08
N GLU A 136 11.19 19.62 19.94
CA GLU A 136 9.96 18.93 19.54
C GLU A 136 9.09 19.79 18.62
N GLN A 137 8.97 21.09 18.89
CA GLN A 137 8.28 22.03 18.01
C GLN A 137 8.95 22.19 16.65
N GLU A 138 10.28 22.24 16.60
CA GLU A 138 11.02 22.30 15.34
C GLU A 138 10.80 21.02 14.52
N LYS A 139 10.85 19.86 15.16
CA LYS A 139 10.58 18.58 14.53
C LYS A 139 9.16 18.51 13.95
N GLN A 140 8.15 18.93 14.72
CA GLN A 140 6.75 18.95 14.27
C GLN A 140 6.56 19.93 13.09
N LYS A 141 7.18 21.11 13.12
CA LYS A 141 7.13 22.07 12.01
C LYS A 141 7.80 21.52 10.75
N ALA A 142 8.94 20.83 10.90
CA ALA A 142 9.64 20.22 9.77
C ALA A 142 8.80 19.09 9.16
N GLU A 143 8.17 18.25 9.97
CA GLU A 143 7.28 17.18 9.53
C GLU A 143 6.03 17.72 8.81
N GLN A 144 5.40 18.75 9.36
CA GLN A 144 4.26 19.41 8.71
C GLN A 144 4.64 20.04 7.37
N ALA A 145 5.82 20.64 7.27
CA ALA A 145 6.32 21.22 6.03
C ALA A 145 6.60 20.13 4.97
N GLU A 146 7.14 18.98 5.39
CA GLU A 146 7.37 17.83 4.51
C GLU A 146 6.03 17.27 4.00
N LEU A 147 5.05 17.07 4.86
CA LEU A 147 3.70 16.61 4.48
C LEU A 147 2.99 17.59 3.52
N ALA A 148 3.11 18.89 3.77
CA ALA A 148 2.54 19.91 2.88
C ALA A 148 3.21 19.91 1.49
N ARG A 149 4.53 19.71 1.45
CA ARG A 149 5.27 19.58 0.19
C ARG A 149 4.88 18.31 -0.57
N GLU A 150 4.78 17.19 0.14
CA GLU A 150 4.33 15.92 -0.44
C GLU A 150 2.95 16.05 -1.05
N LYS A 151 2.01 16.67 -0.34
CA LYS A 151 0.64 16.89 -0.82
C LYS A 151 0.60 17.71 -2.12
N LYS A 152 1.39 18.77 -2.22
CA LYS A 152 1.49 19.56 -3.47
C LYS A 152 1.99 18.72 -4.65
N ILE A 153 2.95 17.83 -4.40
CA ILE A 153 3.47 16.91 -5.44
C ILE A 153 2.37 15.93 -5.86
N GLN A 154 1.63 15.36 -4.91
CA GLN A 154 0.52 14.45 -5.18
C GLN A 154 -0.58 15.14 -6.02
N GLU A 155 -0.98 16.35 -5.65
CA GLU A 155 -1.96 17.15 -6.39
C GLU A 155 -1.50 17.46 -7.82
N ALA A 156 -0.24 17.86 -7.99
CA ALA A 156 0.35 18.08 -9.31
C ALA A 156 0.36 16.81 -10.17
N MET A 157 0.69 15.65 -9.58
CA MET A 157 0.65 14.37 -10.28
C MET A 157 -0.77 13.99 -10.70
N ILE A 158 -1.77 14.24 -9.85
CA ILE A 158 -3.18 14.01 -10.16
C ILE A 158 -3.63 14.90 -11.34
N ASP A 159 -3.28 16.18 -11.31
CA ASP A 159 -3.62 17.12 -12.38
C ASP A 159 -3.01 16.72 -13.72
N ILE A 160 -1.74 16.33 -13.73
CA ILE A 160 -1.10 15.85 -14.95
C ILE A 160 -1.78 14.57 -15.47
N LYS A 161 -2.07 13.61 -14.58
CA LYS A 161 -2.76 12.38 -14.96
C LYS A 161 -4.17 12.59 -15.47
N LYS A 162 -4.90 13.59 -14.94
CA LYS A 162 -6.23 13.97 -15.45
C LYS A 162 -6.17 14.57 -16.86
N ARG A 163 -5.18 15.42 -17.13
CA ARG A 163 -5.04 16.11 -18.41
C ARG A 163 -4.45 15.24 -19.52
N PHE A 164 -3.50 14.42 -19.21
CA PHE A 164 -2.67 13.69 -20.18
C PHE A 164 -2.78 12.16 -20.10
N GLY A 165 -3.63 11.66 -19.19
CA GLY A 165 -3.85 10.23 -18.99
C GLY A 165 -3.05 9.62 -17.84
N LYS A 166 -3.49 8.46 -17.37
CA LYS A 166 -2.95 7.79 -16.17
C LYS A 166 -1.47 7.45 -16.27
N ASN A 167 -0.96 7.26 -17.49
CA ASN A 167 0.44 6.93 -17.76
C ASN A 167 1.32 8.14 -18.07
N ALA A 168 0.80 9.37 -17.98
CA ALA A 168 1.55 10.60 -18.27
C ALA A 168 2.72 10.82 -17.29
N VAL A 169 2.57 10.36 -16.04
CA VAL A 169 3.65 10.39 -15.03
C VAL A 169 3.79 8.99 -14.47
N LEU A 170 4.97 8.42 -14.63
CA LEU A 170 5.36 7.11 -14.10
C LEU A 170 6.58 7.29 -13.19
N LYS A 171 6.64 6.52 -12.11
CA LYS A 171 7.84 6.39 -11.28
C LYS A 171 8.83 5.44 -11.97
N GLY A 172 10.12 5.59 -11.73
CA GLY A 172 11.14 4.68 -12.28
C GLY A 172 10.86 3.20 -11.99
N THR A 173 10.27 2.90 -10.82
CA THR A 173 9.85 1.55 -10.44
C THR A 173 8.78 0.95 -11.36
N ASN A 174 7.96 1.77 -12.04
CA ASN A 174 6.97 1.30 -13.02
C ASN A 174 7.60 0.79 -14.34
N LEU A 175 8.91 0.99 -14.53
CA LEU A 175 9.68 0.54 -15.68
C LEU A 175 10.55 -0.68 -15.36
N SER A 176 10.53 -1.15 -14.11
CA SER A 176 11.27 -2.33 -13.66
C SER A 176 10.64 -3.62 -14.19
N GLU A 177 11.45 -4.67 -14.33
CA GLU A 177 10.96 -6.00 -14.70
C GLU A 177 9.92 -6.50 -13.68
N GLY A 178 8.75 -6.92 -14.17
CA GLY A 178 7.63 -7.36 -13.34
C GLY A 178 6.68 -6.25 -12.89
N ALA A 179 6.96 -4.97 -13.22
CA ALA A 179 6.02 -3.88 -13.01
C ALA A 179 4.74 -4.07 -13.85
N THR A 180 3.59 -3.75 -13.28
CA THR A 180 2.27 -3.92 -13.92
C THR A 180 1.45 -2.63 -13.95
N GLY A 181 1.94 -1.56 -13.33
CA GLY A 181 1.19 -0.32 -13.16
C GLY A 181 0.77 0.32 -14.48
N LYS A 182 1.67 0.33 -15.47
CA LYS A 182 1.38 0.88 -16.81
C LYS A 182 0.27 0.10 -17.51
N ASP A 183 0.32 -1.24 -17.45
CA ASP A 183 -0.69 -2.10 -18.09
C ASP A 183 -2.03 -2.02 -17.35
N ARG A 184 -2.01 -1.98 -16.02
CA ARG A 184 -3.23 -1.80 -15.20
C ARG A 184 -3.93 -0.47 -15.47
N ASN A 185 -3.19 0.60 -15.72
CA ASN A 185 -3.75 1.90 -16.07
C ASN A 185 -4.52 1.88 -17.39
N ASN A 186 -4.21 0.94 -18.29
CA ASN A 186 -4.89 0.73 -19.58
C ASN A 186 -6.05 -0.25 -19.51
N GLN A 187 -6.36 -0.81 -18.33
CA GLN A 187 -7.47 -1.73 -18.15
C GLN A 187 -8.74 -1.00 -17.73
N ILE A 188 -9.88 -1.45 -18.28
CA ILE A 188 -11.20 -1.00 -17.88
C ILE A 188 -11.90 -2.18 -17.19
N GLY A 189 -12.28 -2.01 -15.91
CA GLY A 189 -12.95 -3.06 -15.15
C GLY A 189 -12.13 -4.36 -14.99
N GLY A 190 -10.79 -4.27 -15.05
CA GLY A 190 -9.88 -5.42 -14.93
C GLY A 190 -9.64 -6.18 -16.23
N HIS A 191 -10.17 -5.74 -17.34
CA HIS A 191 -9.95 -6.30 -18.67
C HIS A 191 -9.14 -5.34 -19.55
N LYS A 192 -8.36 -5.90 -20.49
CA LYS A 192 -7.73 -5.06 -21.53
C LYS A 192 -8.83 -4.46 -22.41
N ALA A 193 -8.77 -3.14 -22.59
CA ALA A 193 -9.60 -2.43 -23.54
C ALA A 193 -9.16 -2.74 -24.96
#